data_fae99a3d856049ef7b14b5ebb071b307
#
_entry.id   fae99a3d856049ef7b14b5ebb071b307
#
_cell.length_a   1.000
_cell.length_b   1.000
_cell.length_c   1.000
_cell.angle_alpha   90.00
_cell.angle_beta   90.00
_cell.angle_gamma   90.00
#
_symmetry.space_group_name_H-M   'P 1'
#
loop_
_entity.id
_entity.type
_entity.pdbx_description
1 polymer ?
#
loop_
_entity_poly.entity_id
_entity_poly.type
_entity_poly.pdbx_seq_one_letter_code
_entity_poly.pdbx_strand_id
1 'polypeptide(L)'
;MFAFLIGFNIIEQTNERRRKIMLIRKAEQKDLQELLDIYNYEVVNGVSTLDLNPRSLDDWQIWLDKHNVENHPLYIAEIDGRVAGYSSLSSYREKEAYKSTVELSIYISPDYRKRGIATALMAFILDLAKADPRTHTVVSVITAGNEASCKLHEKFGFDFCGTVPEVGMKFGKYQDIVTYSLKV
;
A
#
# COMPACT_ATOMS: atom_id res chain seq x y z
N MET A 1 -19.77 24.89 15.96
CA MET A 1 -20.31 23.64 15.39
C MET A 1 -19.63 23.45 14.03
N PHE A 2 -18.43 22.84 14.04
CA PHE A 2 -17.66 22.56 12.81
C PHE A 2 -17.97 21.11 12.40
N ALA A 3 -18.67 20.95 11.30
CA ALA A 3 -18.87 19.66 10.69
C ALA A 3 -17.55 19.26 9.99
N PHE A 4 -16.88 18.23 10.49
CA PHE A 4 -15.78 17.57 9.80
C PHE A 4 -16.35 16.82 8.60
N LEU A 5 -16.16 17.36 7.41
CA LEU A 5 -16.31 16.62 6.16
C LEU A 5 -15.08 15.72 5.98
N ILE A 6 -15.10 14.55 6.59
CA ILE A 6 -14.15 13.49 6.32
C ILE A 6 -14.61 12.80 5.04
N GLY A 7 -13.84 12.91 3.97
CA GLY A 7 -14.08 11.92 2.99
C GLY A 7 -13.66 12.06 1.55
N PHE A 8 -13.25 13.19 1.01
CA PHE A 8 -12.88 13.20 -0.40
C PHE A 8 -11.70 14.14 -0.67
N ASN A 9 -10.51 13.60 -0.83
CA ASN A 9 -9.41 14.35 -1.41
C ASN A 9 -9.44 14.17 -2.94
N ILE A 10 -9.86 15.22 -3.64
CA ILE A 10 -9.82 15.28 -5.11
C ILE A 10 -8.47 15.89 -5.51
N ILE A 11 -7.63 15.12 -6.16
CA ILE A 11 -6.38 15.61 -6.73
C ILE A 11 -6.58 15.80 -8.24
N GLU A 12 -6.55 17.07 -8.69
CA GLU A 12 -6.63 17.39 -10.11
C GLU A 12 -5.27 17.21 -10.80
N GLN A 13 -5.19 16.30 -11.77
CA GLN A 13 -4.07 16.22 -12.71
C GLN A 13 -4.45 16.91 -14.03
N THR A 14 -3.72 17.98 -14.35
CA THR A 14 -3.93 18.74 -15.58
C THR A 14 -3.18 18.10 -16.77
N ASN A 15 -3.90 17.53 -17.72
CA ASN A 15 -3.47 17.42 -19.12
C ASN A 15 -4.70 17.39 -20.02
N GLU A 16 -4.66 18.13 -21.12
CA GLU A 16 -5.79 18.52 -21.99
C GLU A 16 -6.37 17.38 -22.85
N ARG A 17 -6.91 16.32 -22.27
CA ARG A 17 -7.91 15.43 -22.88
C ARG A 17 -8.65 14.69 -21.78
N ARG A 18 -9.81 15.22 -21.34
CA ARG A 18 -10.62 14.72 -20.22
C ARG A 18 -9.82 14.60 -18.93
N ARG A 19 -9.94 15.56 -18.04
CA ARG A 19 -9.42 15.46 -16.66
C ARG A 19 -9.93 14.16 -16.03
N LYS A 20 -9.06 13.17 -15.92
CA LYS A 20 -9.39 11.97 -15.16
C LYS A 20 -9.25 12.33 -13.68
N ILE A 21 -10.37 12.37 -12.98
CA ILE A 21 -10.39 12.65 -11.54
C ILE A 21 -9.95 11.37 -10.85
N MET A 22 -8.90 11.46 -10.03
CA MET A 22 -8.48 10.41 -9.12
C MET A 22 -9.16 10.65 -7.77
N LEU A 23 -9.93 9.68 -7.32
CA LEU A 23 -10.58 9.65 -6.01
C LEU A 23 -9.83 8.68 -5.10
N ILE A 24 -9.41 9.13 -3.92
CA ILE A 24 -8.92 8.23 -2.87
C ILE A 24 -10.06 8.00 -1.89
N ARG A 25 -10.46 6.75 -1.74
CA ARG A 25 -11.54 6.32 -0.85
C ARG A 25 -11.22 5.02 -0.14
N LYS A 26 -11.96 4.76 0.93
CA LYS A 26 -11.91 3.50 1.65
C LYS A 26 -12.27 2.36 0.71
N ALA A 27 -11.54 1.25 0.79
CA ALA A 27 -11.89 0.05 0.05
C ALA A 27 -13.16 -0.58 0.60
N GLU A 28 -13.98 -1.10 -0.30
CA GLU A 28 -15.27 -1.75 -0.03
C GLU A 28 -15.29 -3.16 -0.61
N GLN A 29 -16.30 -3.95 -0.22
CA GLN A 29 -16.48 -5.32 -0.70
C GLN A 29 -16.49 -5.44 -2.24
N LYS A 30 -17.07 -4.46 -2.92
CA LYS A 30 -17.12 -4.43 -4.39
C LYS A 30 -15.76 -4.35 -5.07
N ASP A 31 -14.73 -3.89 -4.34
CA ASP A 31 -13.38 -3.68 -4.87
C ASP A 31 -12.53 -4.95 -4.78
N LEU A 32 -13.00 -5.97 -4.06
CA LEU A 32 -12.24 -7.17 -3.70
C LEU A 32 -11.55 -7.83 -4.90
N GLN A 33 -12.27 -8.01 -6.02
CA GLN A 33 -11.71 -8.64 -7.21
C GLN A 33 -10.59 -7.81 -7.83
N GLU A 34 -10.77 -6.50 -7.96
CA GLU A 34 -9.74 -5.64 -8.55
C GLU A 34 -8.50 -5.52 -7.64
N LEU A 35 -8.68 -5.51 -6.32
CA LEU A 35 -7.58 -5.57 -5.35
C LEU A 35 -6.78 -6.86 -5.51
N LEU A 36 -7.47 -7.99 -5.61
CA LEU A 36 -6.86 -9.31 -5.82
C LEU A 36 -6.11 -9.38 -7.14
N ASP A 37 -6.70 -8.86 -8.22
CA ASP A 37 -6.09 -8.86 -9.55
C ASP A 37 -4.78 -8.06 -9.56
N ILE A 38 -4.76 -6.90 -8.90
CA ILE A 38 -3.56 -6.06 -8.75
C ILE A 38 -2.47 -6.82 -7.98
N TYR A 39 -2.82 -7.48 -6.88
CA TYR A 39 -1.87 -8.24 -6.08
C TYR A 39 -1.33 -9.46 -6.84
N ASN A 40 -2.21 -10.26 -7.42
CA ASN A 40 -1.85 -11.47 -8.15
C ASN A 40 -1.01 -11.18 -9.39
N TYR A 41 -1.20 -10.01 -10.01
CA TYR A 41 -0.29 -9.56 -11.06
C TYR A 41 1.16 -9.51 -10.57
N GLU A 42 1.41 -8.96 -9.37
CA GLU A 42 2.76 -8.89 -8.78
C GLU A 42 3.27 -10.28 -8.36
N VAL A 43 2.38 -11.16 -7.89
CA VAL A 43 2.77 -12.54 -7.57
C VAL A 43 3.33 -13.24 -8.79
N VAL A 44 2.66 -13.10 -9.94
CA VAL A 44 3.02 -13.82 -11.18
C VAL A 44 4.14 -13.13 -11.96
N ASN A 45 4.17 -11.78 -11.98
CA ASN A 45 5.00 -11.03 -12.93
C ASN A 45 6.11 -10.20 -12.26
N GLY A 46 6.07 -10.05 -10.94
CA GLY A 46 6.97 -9.15 -10.23
C GLY A 46 7.61 -9.76 -8.98
N VAL A 47 8.45 -8.96 -8.35
CA VAL A 47 9.08 -9.28 -7.07
C VAL A 47 8.65 -8.33 -5.94
N SER A 48 7.62 -7.52 -6.17
CA SER A 48 7.08 -6.61 -5.14
C SER A 48 6.43 -7.35 -3.97
N THR A 49 6.14 -8.63 -4.14
CA THR A 49 5.79 -9.59 -3.10
C THR A 49 6.59 -10.88 -3.30
N LEU A 50 6.93 -11.56 -2.22
CA LEU A 50 7.60 -12.85 -2.27
C LEU A 50 6.62 -14.04 -2.24
N ASP A 51 5.32 -13.80 -2.32
CA ASP A 51 4.35 -14.87 -2.56
C ASP A 51 4.67 -15.56 -3.89
N LEU A 52 4.59 -16.90 -3.88
CA LEU A 52 4.91 -17.75 -5.04
C LEU A 52 3.68 -18.14 -5.84
N ASN A 53 2.53 -18.26 -5.17
CA ASN A 53 1.27 -18.66 -5.76
C ASN A 53 0.25 -17.54 -5.66
N PRO A 54 -0.55 -17.32 -6.71
CA PRO A 54 -1.66 -16.39 -6.65
C PRO A 54 -2.61 -16.74 -5.50
N ARG A 55 -3.15 -15.70 -4.86
CA ARG A 55 -4.14 -15.83 -3.80
C ARG A 55 -5.51 -16.10 -4.41
N SER A 56 -6.34 -16.84 -3.67
CA SER A 56 -7.75 -17.05 -4.00
C SER A 56 -8.61 -15.87 -3.55
N LEU A 57 -9.84 -15.82 -4.04
CA LEU A 57 -10.80 -14.82 -3.59
C LEU A 57 -11.14 -14.97 -2.10
N ASP A 58 -11.22 -16.21 -1.61
CA ASP A 58 -11.48 -16.49 -0.19
C ASP A 58 -10.33 -16.02 0.69
N ASP A 59 -9.07 -16.24 0.29
CA ASP A 59 -7.90 -15.71 1.01
C ASP A 59 -7.94 -14.18 1.06
N TRP A 60 -8.35 -13.56 -0.07
CA TRP A 60 -8.40 -12.11 -0.18
C TRP A 60 -9.58 -11.50 0.58
N GLN A 61 -10.67 -12.24 0.72
CA GLN A 61 -11.77 -11.86 1.61
C GLN A 61 -11.31 -11.80 3.06
N ILE A 62 -10.62 -12.85 3.53
CA ILE A 62 -10.05 -12.89 4.90
C ILE A 62 -9.06 -11.72 5.11
N TRP A 63 -8.28 -11.38 4.09
CA TRP A 63 -7.38 -10.23 4.14
C TRP A 63 -8.15 -8.90 4.21
N LEU A 64 -9.20 -8.72 3.39
CA LEU A 64 -10.04 -7.52 3.41
C LEU A 64 -10.71 -7.32 4.78
N ASP A 65 -11.21 -8.38 5.39
CA ASP A 65 -11.90 -8.35 6.69
C ASP A 65 -10.97 -7.91 7.84
N LYS A 66 -9.66 -8.06 7.68
CA LYS A 66 -8.63 -7.59 8.64
C LYS A 66 -8.31 -6.11 8.48
N HIS A 67 -8.84 -5.45 7.47
CA HIS A 67 -8.58 -4.04 7.19
C HIS A 67 -9.80 -3.17 7.49
N ASN A 68 -9.56 -1.87 7.55
CA ASN A 68 -10.54 -0.86 7.95
C ASN A 68 -11.09 -1.07 9.37
N VAL A 69 -10.32 -1.77 10.19
CA VAL A 69 -10.52 -1.95 11.63
C VAL A 69 -9.29 -1.46 12.37
N GLU A 70 -9.45 -1.00 13.59
CA GLU A 70 -8.36 -0.47 14.42
C GLU A 70 -7.46 0.53 13.64
N ASN A 71 -6.13 0.35 13.69
CA ASN A 71 -5.13 1.15 12.97
C ASN A 71 -4.68 0.50 11.66
N HIS A 72 -5.54 -0.29 11.02
CA HIS A 72 -5.28 -0.99 9.75
C HIS A 72 -6.14 -0.43 8.60
N PRO A 73 -5.98 0.83 8.19
CA PRO A 73 -6.72 1.39 7.06
C PRO A 73 -6.35 0.71 5.74
N LEU A 74 -7.33 0.60 4.84
CA LEU A 74 -7.17 0.17 3.45
C LEU A 74 -7.89 1.15 2.54
N TYR A 75 -7.14 1.80 1.67
CA TYR A 75 -7.66 2.82 0.76
C TYR A 75 -7.24 2.53 -0.68
N ILE A 76 -8.11 2.83 -1.60
CA ILE A 76 -7.88 2.70 -3.04
C ILE A 76 -7.77 4.07 -3.70
N ALA A 77 -7.05 4.12 -4.81
CA ALA A 77 -7.14 5.18 -5.79
C ALA A 77 -8.04 4.70 -6.92
N GLU A 78 -9.19 5.36 -7.10
CA GLU A 78 -10.14 5.08 -8.17
C GLU A 78 -9.99 6.10 -9.29
N ILE A 79 -9.95 5.63 -10.54
CA ILE A 79 -9.94 6.46 -11.75
C ILE A 79 -10.96 5.89 -12.73
N ASP A 80 -11.91 6.70 -13.14
CA ASP A 80 -12.98 6.31 -14.08
C ASP A 80 -13.76 5.05 -13.59
N GLY A 81 -14.00 4.93 -12.28
CA GLY A 81 -14.72 3.80 -11.67
C GLY A 81 -13.91 2.50 -11.56
N ARG A 82 -12.60 2.51 -11.81
CA ARG A 82 -11.70 1.36 -11.71
C ARG A 82 -10.65 1.57 -10.63
N VAL A 83 -10.26 0.50 -9.94
CA VAL A 83 -9.18 0.54 -8.96
C VAL A 83 -7.83 0.67 -9.66
N ALA A 84 -7.21 1.85 -9.55
CA ALA A 84 -5.90 2.13 -10.13
C ALA A 84 -4.73 1.68 -9.25
N GLY A 85 -4.98 1.49 -7.96
CA GLY A 85 -4.03 1.01 -6.97
C GLY A 85 -4.60 1.13 -5.57
N TYR A 86 -3.88 0.60 -4.59
CA TYR A 86 -4.29 0.68 -3.19
C TYR A 86 -3.10 0.83 -2.25
N SER A 87 -3.37 1.31 -1.05
CA SER A 87 -2.46 1.31 0.08
C SER A 87 -3.14 0.76 1.32
N SER A 88 -2.39 0.00 2.12
CA SER A 88 -2.87 -0.56 3.37
C SER A 88 -1.84 -0.42 4.48
N LEU A 89 -2.32 -0.31 5.72
CA LEU A 89 -1.54 -0.57 6.91
C LEU A 89 -2.05 -1.88 7.51
N SER A 90 -1.14 -2.79 7.80
CA SER A 90 -1.43 -4.11 8.37
C SER A 90 -0.64 -4.31 9.66
N SER A 91 -0.98 -5.32 10.45
CA SER A 91 -0.18 -5.72 11.61
C SER A 91 1.24 -6.09 11.17
N TYR A 92 2.24 -5.47 11.80
CA TYR A 92 3.64 -5.74 11.51
C TYR A 92 4.08 -7.14 11.99
N ARG A 93 3.67 -7.53 13.22
CA ARG A 93 3.97 -8.83 13.82
C ARG A 93 2.92 -9.19 14.86
N GLU A 94 2.77 -10.48 15.16
CA GLU A 94 1.70 -10.99 16.03
C GLU A 94 1.86 -10.66 17.53
N LYS A 95 3.10 -10.39 18.01
CA LYS A 95 3.32 -10.13 19.45
C LYS A 95 2.70 -8.78 19.84
N GLU A 96 2.06 -8.74 21.01
CA GLU A 96 1.35 -7.56 21.52
C GLU A 96 2.18 -6.27 21.59
N ALA A 97 3.48 -6.38 21.86
CA ALA A 97 4.39 -5.22 21.89
C ALA A 97 4.48 -4.48 20.55
N TYR A 98 4.08 -5.11 19.43
CA TYR A 98 4.08 -4.50 18.10
C TYR A 98 2.75 -3.88 17.69
N LYS A 99 1.73 -3.84 18.55
CA LYS A 99 0.39 -3.30 18.19
C LYS A 99 0.41 -1.86 17.68
N SER A 100 1.37 -1.05 18.15
CA SER A 100 1.55 0.32 17.67
C SER A 100 2.47 0.45 16.45
N THR A 101 2.95 -0.67 15.90
CA THR A 101 3.74 -0.72 14.67
C THR A 101 2.92 -1.37 13.57
N VAL A 102 2.81 -0.69 12.44
CA VAL A 102 2.07 -1.18 11.29
C VAL A 102 2.99 -1.35 10.08
N GLU A 103 2.67 -2.29 9.21
CA GLU A 103 3.38 -2.51 7.94
C GLU A 103 2.61 -1.88 6.80
N LEU A 104 3.30 -1.03 6.04
CA LEU A 104 2.76 -0.34 4.87
C LEU A 104 2.96 -1.18 3.62
N SER A 105 1.87 -1.33 2.85
CA SER A 105 1.91 -1.88 1.49
C SER A 105 1.26 -0.91 0.51
N ILE A 106 1.84 -0.77 -0.68
CA ILE A 106 1.29 0.01 -1.81
C ILE A 106 1.46 -0.81 -3.08
N TYR A 107 0.35 -1.03 -3.78
CA TYR A 107 0.32 -1.73 -5.06
C TYR A 107 -0.42 -0.89 -6.10
N ILE A 108 0.16 -0.77 -7.29
CA ILE A 108 -0.41 0.00 -8.40
C ILE A 108 -0.66 -0.93 -9.58
N SER A 109 -1.88 -0.90 -10.08
CA SER A 109 -2.23 -1.61 -11.31
C SER A 109 -1.28 -1.24 -12.45
N PRO A 110 -0.78 -2.21 -13.23
CA PRO A 110 0.17 -1.98 -14.32
C PRO A 110 -0.25 -0.87 -15.27
N ASP A 111 -1.54 -0.79 -15.60
CA ASP A 111 -2.12 0.17 -16.54
C ASP A 111 -2.09 1.63 -16.03
N TYR A 112 -1.87 1.80 -14.72
CA TYR A 112 -1.92 3.10 -14.04
C TYR A 112 -0.58 3.55 -13.47
N ARG A 113 0.52 2.81 -13.70
CA ARG A 113 1.86 3.18 -13.21
C ARG A 113 2.36 4.49 -13.82
N LYS A 114 3.33 5.11 -13.14
CA LYS A 114 3.99 6.38 -13.55
C LYS A 114 3.04 7.58 -13.66
N ARG A 115 1.91 7.56 -12.95
CA ARG A 115 0.90 8.65 -12.92
C ARG A 115 0.80 9.35 -11.56
N GLY A 116 1.78 9.16 -10.66
CA GLY A 116 1.81 9.78 -9.33
C GLY A 116 0.89 9.13 -8.29
N ILE A 117 0.17 8.05 -8.63
CA ILE A 117 -0.81 7.40 -7.76
C ILE A 117 -0.17 6.88 -6.47
N ALA A 118 0.99 6.22 -6.56
CA ALA A 118 1.70 5.74 -5.37
C ALA A 118 2.07 6.88 -4.41
N THR A 119 2.48 8.04 -4.96
CA THR A 119 2.78 9.24 -4.17
C THR A 119 1.55 9.75 -3.43
N ALA A 120 0.41 9.79 -4.10
CA ALA A 120 -0.85 10.26 -3.51
C ALA A 120 -1.36 9.28 -2.42
N LEU A 121 -1.32 7.97 -2.70
CA LEU A 121 -1.69 6.94 -1.72
C LEU A 121 -0.76 6.96 -0.50
N MET A 122 0.56 7.11 -0.70
CA MET A 122 1.54 7.23 0.39
C MET A 122 1.22 8.44 1.27
N ALA A 123 1.03 9.63 0.68
CA ALA A 123 0.71 10.83 1.43
C ALA A 123 -0.56 10.62 2.27
N PHE A 124 -1.62 10.13 1.64
CA PHE A 124 -2.91 9.94 2.28
C PHE A 124 -2.86 8.95 3.45
N ILE A 125 -2.23 7.78 3.26
CA ILE A 125 -2.20 6.75 4.30
C ILE A 125 -1.29 7.14 5.48
N LEU A 126 -0.22 7.90 5.22
CA LEU A 126 0.64 8.42 6.27
C LEU A 126 -0.05 9.51 7.09
N ASP A 127 -0.90 10.33 6.48
CA ASP A 127 -1.71 11.30 7.21
C ASP A 127 -2.70 10.60 8.15
N LEU A 128 -3.29 9.48 7.71
CA LEU A 128 -4.12 8.63 8.57
C LEU A 128 -3.32 8.01 9.71
N ALA A 129 -2.11 7.48 9.41
CA ALA A 129 -1.24 6.90 10.43
C ALA A 129 -0.86 7.92 11.51
N LYS A 130 -0.52 9.15 11.12
CA LYS A 130 -0.20 10.26 12.05
C LYS A 130 -1.39 10.70 12.89
N ALA A 131 -2.59 10.62 12.35
CA ALA A 131 -3.82 11.03 13.04
C ALA A 131 -4.33 9.93 14.02
N ASP A 132 -3.87 8.70 13.90
CA ASP A 132 -4.30 7.59 14.76
C ASP A 132 -3.35 7.42 15.96
N PRO A 133 -3.78 7.73 17.19
CA PRO A 133 -2.94 7.64 18.38
C PRO A 133 -2.50 6.18 18.73
N ARG A 134 -3.08 5.19 18.07
CA ARG A 134 -2.69 3.77 18.22
C ARG A 134 -1.47 3.42 17.37
N THR A 135 -1.09 4.27 16.42
CA THR A 135 0.05 4.07 15.52
C THR A 135 1.23 4.93 15.98
N HIS A 136 2.39 4.32 16.13
CA HIS A 136 3.64 5.00 16.50
C HIS A 136 4.71 4.87 15.42
N THR A 137 4.75 3.71 14.75
CA THR A 137 5.77 3.44 13.73
C THR A 137 5.14 2.74 12.52
N VAL A 138 5.49 3.23 11.34
CA VAL A 138 5.18 2.60 10.07
C VAL A 138 6.44 1.93 9.54
N VAL A 139 6.38 0.64 9.24
CA VAL A 139 7.48 -0.14 8.66
C VAL A 139 7.11 -0.52 7.23
N SER A 140 8.09 -0.60 6.35
CA SER A 140 7.93 -1.17 5.01
C SER A 140 9.05 -2.17 4.75
N VAL A 141 8.67 -3.33 4.20
CA VAL A 141 9.59 -4.36 3.72
C VAL A 141 9.52 -4.38 2.20
N ILE A 142 10.65 -4.12 1.56
CA ILE A 142 10.74 -3.93 0.10
C ILE A 142 11.75 -4.93 -0.44
N THR A 143 11.41 -5.65 -1.50
CA THR A 143 12.39 -6.48 -2.21
C THR A 143 13.47 -5.59 -2.81
N ALA A 144 14.73 -5.92 -2.57
CA ALA A 144 15.85 -5.15 -3.07
C ALA A 144 15.84 -5.08 -4.61
N GLY A 145 16.29 -3.93 -5.14
CA GLY A 145 16.16 -3.64 -6.58
C GLY A 145 14.84 -2.97 -6.98
N ASN A 146 13.86 -2.88 -6.09
CA ASN A 146 12.68 -2.04 -6.32
C ASN A 146 12.98 -0.56 -5.97
N GLU A 147 13.89 0.04 -6.76
CA GLU A 147 14.36 1.41 -6.54
C GLU A 147 13.22 2.45 -6.52
N ALA A 148 12.15 2.20 -7.29
CA ALA A 148 11.02 3.12 -7.31
C ALA A 148 10.31 3.18 -5.95
N SER A 149 10.18 2.03 -5.28
CA SER A 149 9.63 1.96 -3.94
C SER A 149 10.58 2.58 -2.92
N CYS A 150 11.89 2.26 -2.97
CA CYS A 150 12.88 2.85 -2.06
C CYS A 150 12.87 4.38 -2.13
N LYS A 151 12.99 4.95 -3.34
CA LYS A 151 12.94 6.41 -3.57
C LYS A 151 11.64 7.05 -3.09
N LEU A 152 10.51 6.33 -3.22
CA LEU A 152 9.23 6.82 -2.70
C LEU A 152 9.28 6.91 -1.17
N HIS A 153 9.77 5.89 -0.48
CA HIS A 153 9.89 5.89 0.98
C HIS A 153 10.85 6.97 1.48
N GLU A 154 12.03 7.10 0.86
CA GLU A 154 13.00 8.15 1.17
C GLU A 154 12.39 9.55 1.00
N LYS A 155 11.64 9.78 -0.08
CA LYS A 155 10.93 11.05 -0.33
C LYS A 155 9.96 11.41 0.81
N PHE A 156 9.35 10.41 1.45
CA PHE A 156 8.40 10.61 2.56
C PHE A 156 9.07 10.57 3.94
N GLY A 157 10.40 10.54 3.99
CA GLY A 157 11.16 10.66 5.22
C GLY A 157 11.32 9.35 6.00
N PHE A 158 11.13 8.21 5.34
CA PHE A 158 11.45 6.93 5.95
C PHE A 158 12.97 6.76 6.08
N ASP A 159 13.39 6.26 7.23
CA ASP A 159 14.76 5.87 7.50
C ASP A 159 15.05 4.45 7.01
N PHE A 160 16.16 4.25 6.33
CA PHE A 160 16.65 2.92 5.98
C PHE A 160 17.15 2.18 7.22
N CYS A 161 16.60 0.99 7.48
CA CYS A 161 16.88 0.20 8.68
C CYS A 161 17.85 -0.97 8.44
N GLY A 162 18.09 -1.34 7.18
CA GLY A 162 19.00 -2.43 6.84
C GLY A 162 18.48 -3.36 5.74
N THR A 163 19.37 -4.29 5.37
CA THR A 163 19.12 -5.31 4.35
C THR A 163 19.19 -6.70 5.00
N VAL A 164 18.27 -7.59 4.62
CA VAL A 164 18.39 -9.02 4.90
C VAL A 164 18.68 -9.72 3.57
N PRO A 165 19.91 -10.21 3.37
CA PRO A 165 20.30 -10.83 2.12
C PRO A 165 19.69 -12.22 1.98
N GLU A 166 19.37 -12.61 0.74
CA GLU A 166 18.96 -13.95 0.32
C GLU A 166 17.81 -14.56 1.16
N VAL A 167 16.88 -13.72 1.63
CA VAL A 167 15.83 -14.09 2.58
C VAL A 167 14.70 -14.91 1.95
N GLY A 168 14.50 -14.83 0.64
CA GLY A 168 13.46 -15.55 -0.08
C GLY A 168 13.89 -15.97 -1.48
N MET A 169 13.25 -17.01 -2.02
CA MET A 169 13.51 -17.46 -3.39
C MET A 169 12.28 -17.21 -4.26
N LYS A 170 12.45 -16.47 -5.36
CA LYS A 170 11.41 -16.27 -6.36
C LYS A 170 12.01 -16.27 -7.78
N PHE A 171 11.31 -16.89 -8.72
CA PHE A 171 11.76 -17.05 -10.11
C PHE A 171 13.18 -17.66 -10.23
N GLY A 172 13.50 -18.63 -9.34
CA GLY A 172 14.80 -19.32 -9.34
C GLY A 172 15.99 -18.49 -8.87
N LYS A 173 15.74 -17.34 -8.23
CA LYS A 173 16.78 -16.46 -7.67
C LYS A 173 16.46 -16.11 -6.22
N TYR A 174 17.50 -16.08 -5.41
CA TYR A 174 17.40 -15.50 -4.05
C TYR A 174 17.16 -14.00 -4.15
N GLN A 175 16.30 -13.52 -3.26
CA GLN A 175 15.90 -12.12 -3.17
C GLN A 175 16.32 -11.57 -1.82
N ASP A 176 16.93 -10.40 -1.84
CA ASP A 176 17.18 -9.61 -0.64
C ASP A 176 15.94 -8.78 -0.33
N ILE A 177 15.74 -8.43 0.92
CA ILE A 177 14.80 -7.39 1.32
C ILE A 177 15.54 -6.24 2.00
N VAL A 178 15.00 -5.04 1.82
CA VAL A 178 15.37 -3.84 2.57
C VAL A 178 14.21 -3.40 3.43
N THR A 179 14.50 -2.92 4.63
CA THR A 179 13.50 -2.44 5.57
C THR A 179 13.65 -0.93 5.74
N TYR A 180 12.53 -0.24 5.73
CA TYR A 180 12.41 1.18 6.02
C TYR A 180 11.44 1.40 7.18
N SER A 181 11.62 2.45 7.97
CA SER A 181 10.69 2.83 9.03
C SER A 181 10.48 4.33 9.12
N LEU A 182 9.30 4.72 9.58
CA LEU A 182 8.92 6.11 9.85
C LEU A 182 8.20 6.19 11.20
N LYS A 183 8.65 7.06 12.08
CA LYS A 183 7.88 7.43 13.29
C LYS A 183 6.82 8.46 12.91
N VAL A 184 5.58 8.24 13.34
CA VAL A 184 4.41 9.07 13.03
C VAL A 184 3.82 9.68 14.29
#